data_08b84380fb8c8cd8ba8432340a52c782
#
_entry.id   08b84380fb8c8cd8ba8432340a52c782
#
_cell.length_a   1.000
_cell.length_b   1.000
_cell.length_c   1.000
_cell.angle_alpha   90.00
_cell.angle_beta   90.00
_cell.angle_gamma   90.00
#
_symmetry.space_group_name_H-M   'P 1'
#
loop_
_entity.id
_entity.type
_entity.pdbx_description
1 polymer ?
#
loop_
_entity_poly.entity_id
_entity_poly.type
_entity_poly.pdbx_seq_one_letter_code
_entity_poly.pdbx_strand_id
1 'polypeptide(L)'
;MVNKTKIIRTWKGWASIENAPIYKDMLVNEVFPAVKKRGVVGLEKVSISVQTKGNEVEFFLVLQFESLEAVKSFAGENYEIAYIPENARKVLSRYDEKAEHYEFIEELVFNQK
;
A
#
# COMPACT_ATOMS: atom_id res chain seq x y z
N MET A 1 -29.70 -5.88 5.74
CA MET A 1 -28.40 -6.37 5.29
C MET A 1 -27.43 -5.23 5.04
N VAL A 2 -26.22 -5.41 5.49
CA VAL A 2 -25.21 -4.38 5.32
C VAL A 2 -24.34 -4.73 4.12
N ASN A 3 -24.25 -3.79 3.20
CA ASN A 3 -23.36 -3.95 2.05
C ASN A 3 -22.01 -3.36 2.40
N LYS A 4 -21.01 -4.21 2.32
CA LYS A 4 -19.65 -3.75 2.52
C LYS A 4 -19.08 -3.29 1.20
N THR A 5 -18.61 -2.08 1.19
CA THR A 5 -17.95 -1.54 0.01
C THR A 5 -16.47 -1.78 0.16
N LYS A 6 -15.88 -2.41 -0.85
CA LYS A 6 -14.44 -2.59 -0.83
C LYS A 6 -13.77 -1.24 -0.98
N ILE A 7 -12.62 -1.11 -0.34
CA ILE A 7 -11.88 0.15 -0.34
C ILE A 7 -10.52 -0.09 -0.98
N ILE A 8 -10.15 0.79 -1.89
CA ILE A 8 -8.81 0.79 -2.49
C ILE A 8 -8.03 1.90 -1.83
N ARG A 9 -6.91 1.53 -1.20
CA ARG A 9 -6.02 2.49 -0.55
C ARG A 9 -4.78 2.64 -1.39
N THR A 10 -4.39 3.87 -1.71
CA THR A 10 -3.21 4.12 -2.53
C THR A 10 -2.23 5.00 -1.77
N TRP A 11 -0.95 4.82 -2.09
CA TRP A 11 0.10 5.57 -1.43
C TRP A 11 1.34 5.57 -2.31
N LYS A 12 2.11 6.66 -2.21
CA LYS A 12 3.34 6.79 -2.98
C LYS A 12 4.51 7.13 -2.07
N GLY A 13 5.65 6.52 -2.39
CA GLY A 13 6.91 6.86 -1.76
C GLY A 13 8.00 6.84 -2.81
N TRP A 14 9.09 7.53 -2.54
CA TRP A 14 10.18 7.66 -3.51
C TRP A 14 11.49 7.26 -2.86
N ALA A 15 12.32 6.58 -3.63
CA ALA A 15 13.64 6.17 -3.18
C ALA A 15 14.64 6.51 -4.26
N SER A 16 15.90 6.68 -3.86
CA SER A 16 16.97 6.82 -4.84
C SER A 16 17.07 5.52 -5.63
N ILE A 17 17.74 5.60 -6.78
CA ILE A 17 17.95 4.39 -7.60
C ILE A 17 18.68 3.33 -6.79
N GLU A 18 19.65 3.74 -5.97
CA GLU A 18 20.40 2.79 -5.16
C GLU A 18 19.54 2.15 -4.08
N ASN A 19 18.64 2.93 -3.50
CA ASN A 19 17.82 2.42 -2.39
C ASN A 19 16.55 1.71 -2.84
N ALA A 20 16.16 1.86 -4.10
CA ALA A 20 14.92 1.27 -4.58
C ALA A 20 14.89 -0.26 -4.39
N PRO A 21 15.94 -1.01 -4.75
CA PRO A 21 15.91 -2.46 -4.50
C PRO A 21 15.82 -2.79 -3.02
N ILE A 22 16.45 -1.97 -2.18
CA ILE A 22 16.40 -2.17 -0.73
C ILE A 22 14.97 -1.98 -0.24
N TYR A 23 14.30 -0.92 -0.68
CA TYR A 23 12.95 -0.66 -0.24
C TYR A 23 11.98 -1.71 -0.75
N LYS A 24 12.16 -2.14 -2.01
CA LYS A 24 11.33 -3.21 -2.55
C LYS A 24 11.47 -4.47 -1.68
N ASP A 25 12.70 -4.81 -1.33
CA ASP A 25 12.95 -5.98 -0.52
C ASP A 25 12.31 -5.85 0.86
N MET A 26 12.38 -4.65 1.45
CA MET A 26 11.74 -4.41 2.73
C MET A 26 10.23 -4.62 2.67
N LEU A 27 9.60 -4.11 1.61
CA LEU A 27 8.16 -4.26 1.46
C LEU A 27 7.76 -5.73 1.38
N VAL A 28 8.46 -6.48 0.56
CA VAL A 28 8.09 -7.86 0.26
C VAL A 28 8.46 -8.80 1.41
N ASN A 29 9.59 -8.57 2.05
CA ASN A 29 10.11 -9.52 3.02
C ASN A 29 9.98 -9.09 4.47
N GLU A 30 9.63 -7.83 4.74
CA GLU A 30 9.53 -7.34 6.11
C GLU A 30 8.19 -6.68 6.39
N VAL A 31 7.84 -5.65 5.61
CA VAL A 31 6.67 -4.84 5.93
C VAL A 31 5.38 -5.65 5.80
N PHE A 32 5.14 -6.22 4.63
CA PHE A 32 3.86 -6.90 4.42
C PHE A 32 3.79 -8.28 5.07
N PRO A 33 4.89 -9.02 5.21
CA PRO A 33 4.83 -10.21 6.07
C PRO A 33 4.49 -9.86 7.52
N ALA A 34 4.98 -8.72 8.04
CA ALA A 34 4.64 -8.30 9.39
C ALA A 34 3.16 -7.93 9.49
N VAL A 35 2.62 -7.27 8.47
CA VAL A 35 1.20 -6.95 8.43
C VAL A 35 0.38 -8.24 8.45
N LYS A 36 0.77 -9.22 7.65
CA LYS A 36 0.07 -10.49 7.61
C LYS A 36 0.13 -11.19 8.97
N LYS A 37 1.30 -11.18 9.58
CA LYS A 37 1.49 -11.83 10.88
C LYS A 37 0.67 -11.15 11.96
N ARG A 38 0.46 -9.84 11.84
CA ARG A 38 -0.33 -9.09 12.78
C ARG A 38 -1.82 -9.45 12.71
N GLY A 39 -2.21 -10.14 11.63
CA GLY A 39 -3.58 -10.62 11.52
C GLY A 39 -4.57 -9.55 11.10
N VAL A 40 -4.16 -8.69 10.18
CA VAL A 40 -5.09 -7.66 9.68
C VAL A 40 -6.17 -8.35 8.88
N VAL A 41 -7.39 -8.30 9.38
CA VAL A 41 -8.52 -8.94 8.74
C VAL A 41 -9.05 -8.04 7.64
N GLY A 42 -9.28 -8.64 6.47
CA GLY A 42 -9.93 -7.91 5.38
C GLY A 42 -9.00 -7.26 4.39
N LEU A 43 -7.69 -7.35 4.58
CA LEU A 43 -6.76 -6.93 3.55
C LEU A 43 -6.67 -8.06 2.53
N GLU A 44 -7.09 -7.78 1.31
CA GLU A 44 -7.23 -8.84 0.31
C GLU A 44 -6.02 -8.98 -0.59
N LYS A 45 -5.44 -7.86 -1.00
CA LYS A 45 -4.25 -7.93 -1.85
C LYS A 45 -3.53 -6.60 -1.84
N VAL A 46 -2.25 -6.68 -2.19
CA VAL A 46 -1.37 -5.52 -2.28
C VAL A 46 -0.66 -5.59 -3.62
N SER A 47 -0.66 -4.48 -4.33
CA SER A 47 0.09 -4.36 -5.57
C SER A 47 1.17 -3.31 -5.38
N ILE A 48 2.37 -3.62 -5.85
CA ILE A 48 3.50 -2.72 -5.77
C ILE A 48 3.99 -2.46 -7.18
N SER A 49 3.96 -1.20 -7.59
CA SER A 49 4.39 -0.81 -8.93
C SER A 49 5.39 0.33 -8.81
N VAL A 50 6.25 0.45 -9.78
CA VAL A 50 7.27 1.48 -9.73
C VAL A 50 7.41 2.15 -11.10
N GLN A 51 7.88 3.40 -11.06
CA GLN A 51 8.36 4.04 -12.28
C GLN A 51 9.59 4.87 -11.92
N THR A 52 10.55 4.86 -12.83
CA THR A 52 11.79 5.58 -12.61
C THR A 52 11.74 6.90 -13.35
N LYS A 53 12.04 7.98 -12.65
CA LYS A 53 12.11 9.32 -13.23
C LYS A 53 13.37 9.99 -12.72
N GLY A 54 14.30 10.25 -13.63
CA GLY A 54 15.56 10.86 -13.23
C GLY A 54 16.30 9.98 -12.25
N ASN A 55 16.58 10.51 -11.09
CA ASN A 55 17.34 9.81 -10.06
C ASN A 55 16.48 9.12 -9.04
N GLU A 56 15.17 9.14 -9.22
CA GLU A 56 14.26 8.57 -8.23
C GLU A 56 13.42 7.48 -8.82
N VAL A 57 13.06 6.54 -7.96
CA VAL A 57 12.09 5.51 -8.29
C VAL A 57 10.86 5.77 -7.44
N GLU A 58 9.73 5.97 -8.11
CA GLU A 58 8.46 6.18 -7.44
C GLU A 58 7.82 4.83 -7.21
N PHE A 59 7.45 4.56 -5.95
CA PHE A 59 6.72 3.35 -5.60
C PHE A 59 5.25 3.71 -5.43
N PHE A 60 4.39 2.98 -6.11
CA PHE A 60 2.96 3.16 -6.03
C PHE A 60 2.36 1.90 -5.45
N LEU A 61 1.80 2.01 -4.25
CA LEU A 61 1.22 0.87 -3.55
C LEU A 61 -0.29 0.98 -3.61
N VAL A 62 -0.92 -0.14 -3.98
CA VAL A 62 -2.37 -0.23 -4.05
C VAL A 62 -2.79 -1.40 -3.18
N LEU A 63 -3.57 -1.12 -2.16
CA LEU A 63 -4.06 -2.12 -1.23
C LEU A 63 -5.57 -2.22 -1.35
N GLN A 64 -6.07 -3.43 -1.45
CA GLN A 64 -7.51 -3.64 -1.53
C GLN A 64 -8.01 -4.24 -0.24
N PHE A 65 -9.01 -3.59 0.36
CA PHE A 65 -9.62 -4.03 1.61
C PHE A 65 -11.08 -4.36 1.38
N GLU A 66 -11.60 -5.30 2.15
CA GLU A 66 -13.00 -5.68 2.01
C GLU A 66 -13.96 -4.62 2.55
N SER A 67 -13.47 -3.68 3.37
CA SER A 67 -14.33 -2.67 3.98
C SER A 67 -13.48 -1.56 4.60
N LEU A 68 -14.14 -0.46 4.97
CA LEU A 68 -13.45 0.60 5.69
C LEU A 68 -12.99 0.13 7.06
N GLU A 69 -13.75 -0.77 7.68
CA GLU A 69 -13.34 -1.32 8.97
C GLU A 69 -11.99 -2.03 8.84
N ALA A 70 -11.79 -2.74 7.73
CA ALA A 70 -10.52 -3.42 7.50
C ALA A 70 -9.38 -2.41 7.34
N VAL A 71 -9.65 -1.27 6.69
CA VAL A 71 -8.64 -0.21 6.58
C VAL A 71 -8.23 0.27 7.96
N LYS A 72 -9.21 0.48 8.84
CA LYS A 72 -8.92 0.94 10.20
C LYS A 72 -8.16 -0.12 10.98
N SER A 73 -8.44 -1.38 10.74
CA SER A 73 -7.70 -2.45 11.38
C SER A 73 -6.22 -2.42 10.97
N PHE A 74 -5.96 -2.01 9.73
CA PHE A 74 -4.61 -1.91 9.22
C PHE A 74 -3.90 -0.64 9.70
N ALA A 75 -4.55 0.50 9.58
CA ALA A 75 -3.91 1.80 9.73
C ALA A 75 -4.32 2.57 11.00
N GLY A 76 -5.34 2.09 11.72
CA GLY A 76 -5.81 2.79 12.93
C GLY A 76 -6.94 3.75 12.61
N GLU A 77 -7.40 4.44 13.67
CA GLU A 77 -8.54 5.35 13.51
C GLU A 77 -8.19 6.51 12.58
N ASN A 78 -6.95 6.99 12.63
CA ASN A 78 -6.51 8.03 11.72
C ASN A 78 -5.97 7.40 10.45
N TYR A 79 -6.82 6.66 9.77
CA TYR A 79 -6.38 5.80 8.68
C TYR A 79 -5.87 6.57 7.48
N GLU A 80 -6.13 7.86 7.39
CA GLU A 80 -5.59 8.65 6.29
C GLU A 80 -4.08 8.82 6.39
N ILE A 81 -3.54 8.70 7.59
CA ILE A 81 -2.11 8.85 7.79
C ILE A 81 -1.41 7.59 7.30
N ALA A 82 -0.36 7.78 6.52
CA ALA A 82 0.36 6.65 5.95
C ALA A 82 1.05 5.84 7.05
N TYR A 83 1.03 4.53 6.87
CA TYR A 83 1.71 3.63 7.79
C TYR A 83 3.11 3.35 7.23
N ILE A 84 4.12 3.95 7.82
CA ILE A 84 5.49 3.83 7.35
C ILE A 84 6.39 3.45 8.52
N PRO A 85 6.87 2.19 8.53
CA PRO A 85 7.80 1.77 9.59
C PRO A 85 9.04 2.64 9.58
N GLU A 86 9.64 2.78 10.75
CA GLU A 86 10.76 3.68 10.91
C GLU A 86 11.94 3.34 10.01
N ASN A 87 12.27 2.07 9.90
CA ASN A 87 13.41 1.70 9.06
C ASN A 87 13.12 1.94 7.59
N ALA A 88 11.86 1.93 7.16
CA ALA A 88 11.51 2.27 5.80
C ALA A 88 11.73 3.76 5.53
N ARG A 89 11.45 4.60 6.53
CA ARG A 89 11.66 6.04 6.37
C ARG A 89 13.11 6.37 6.07
N LYS A 90 14.02 5.58 6.62
CA LYS A 90 15.45 5.85 6.42
C LYS A 90 15.89 5.54 4.99
N VAL A 91 15.15 4.70 4.30
CA VAL A 91 15.50 4.27 2.95
C VAL A 91 14.84 5.17 1.90
N LEU A 92 13.67 5.71 2.24
CA LEU A 92 12.93 6.56 1.32
C LEU A 92 13.51 7.97 1.30
N SER A 93 13.55 8.58 0.11
CA SER A 93 13.98 9.96 -0.02
C SER A 93 12.85 10.92 0.33
N ARG A 94 11.62 10.51 0.07
CA ARG A 94 10.43 11.27 0.45
C ARG A 94 9.23 10.36 0.29
N TYR A 95 8.10 10.78 0.83
CA TYR A 95 6.90 9.95 0.77
C TYR A 95 5.68 10.79 1.07
N ASP A 96 4.52 10.33 0.61
CA ASP A 96 3.25 10.96 0.95
C ASP A 96 2.93 10.66 2.40
N GLU A 97 2.58 11.69 3.16
CA GLU A 97 2.25 11.51 4.56
C GLU A 97 0.84 10.95 4.74
N LYS A 98 0.02 11.05 3.71
CA LYS A 98 -1.35 10.55 3.76
C LYS A 98 -1.59 9.59 2.61
N ALA A 99 -2.40 8.59 2.87
CA ALA A 99 -2.87 7.68 1.85
C ALA A 99 -4.22 8.16 1.36
N GLU A 100 -4.59 7.73 0.16
CA GLU A 100 -5.90 8.06 -0.39
C GLU A 100 -6.76 6.83 -0.44
N HIS A 101 -8.07 7.02 -0.37
CA HIS A 101 -9.00 5.91 -0.30
C HIS A 101 -10.11 6.11 -1.30
N TYR A 102 -10.43 5.04 -2.01
CA TYR A 102 -11.43 5.04 -3.06
C TYR A 102 -12.41 3.92 -2.81
N GLU A 103 -13.68 4.18 -3.06
CA GLU A 103 -14.67 3.12 -3.02
C GLU A 103 -14.60 2.33 -4.31
N PHE A 104 -14.46 1.03 -4.17
CA PHE A 104 -14.39 0.14 -5.33
C PHE A 104 -15.78 0.03 -5.95
N ILE A 105 -15.88 0.26 -7.23
CA ILE A 105 -17.18 0.21 -7.90
C ILE A 105 -17.28 -1.02 -8.78
N GLU A 106 -16.33 -1.22 -9.65
CA GLU A 106 -16.47 -2.27 -10.65
C GLU A 106 -15.13 -2.67 -11.19
N GLU A 107 -14.98 -3.94 -11.49
CA GLU A 107 -13.78 -4.43 -12.15
C GLU A 107 -14.21 -5.16 -13.42
N LEU A 108 -13.62 -4.78 -14.53
CA LEU A 108 -13.88 -5.42 -15.81
C LEU A 108 -12.62 -6.19 -16.20
N VAL A 109 -12.73 -7.49 -16.29
CA VAL A 109 -11.59 -8.32 -16.60
C VAL A 109 -11.62 -8.66 -18.08
N PHE A 110 -10.54 -8.29 -18.76
CA PHE A 110 -10.41 -8.59 -20.19
C PHE A 110 -9.61 -9.87 -20.31
N ASN A 111 -10.32 -10.94 -20.43
CA ASN A 111 -9.70 -12.25 -20.46
C ASN A 111 -9.45 -12.66 -21.88
N GLN A 112 -8.21 -13.01 -22.19
CA GLN A 112 -7.78 -13.26 -23.54
C GLN A 112 -7.86 -14.70 -23.94
N LYS A 113 -8.37 -15.54 -23.13
CA LYS A 113 -8.34 -16.94 -23.52
C LYS A 113 -9.62 -17.54 -23.57
#